data_1fd63cceea5581543b8e0b8522728492
#
_entry.id   1fd63cceea5581543b8e0b8522728492
#
_cell.length_a   1.000
_cell.length_b   1.000
_cell.length_c   1.000
_cell.angle_alpha   90.00
_cell.angle_beta   90.00
_cell.angle_gamma   90.00
#
_symmetry.space_group_name_H-M   'P 1'
#
loop_
_entity.id
_entity.type
_entity.pdbx_description
1 polymer ?
#
loop_
_entity_poly.entity_id
_entity_poly.type
_entity_poly.pdbx_seq_one_letter_code
_entity_poly.pdbx_strand_id
1 'polypeptide(L)'
;MVDARKIFKQRESTRDYLEDQITKEELDFLIESGLSASTAMDRQSWHFTVVQDKEFLKEISDSVAQVLIDSEIPSLIERATDENFHSFYHAPTVIFISREANRYSFADCANAAQTICLAATAIELGSCYIGSFVQAFNSEKGKHLLKRFNLPVGYKPTFAVSVGYPRNKLTESPKEREYKVDFIR
;
A
#
# COMPACT_ATOMS: atom_id res chain seq x y z
N MET A 1 2.69 9.20 -26.10
CA MET A 1 3.55 9.58 -24.94
C MET A 1 2.63 9.85 -23.76
N VAL A 2 2.82 9.16 -22.64
CA VAL A 2 2.00 9.38 -21.45
C VAL A 2 2.36 10.74 -20.85
N ASP A 3 1.35 11.58 -20.60
CA ASP A 3 1.58 12.89 -19.95
C ASP A 3 1.77 12.69 -18.44
N ALA A 4 2.98 12.90 -17.96
CA ALA A 4 3.31 12.78 -16.54
C ALA A 4 2.44 13.70 -15.66
N ARG A 5 2.06 14.89 -16.14
CA ARG A 5 1.19 15.81 -15.40
C ARG A 5 -0.20 15.19 -15.16
N LYS A 6 -0.72 14.46 -16.14
CA LYS A 6 -1.99 13.74 -16.03
C LYS A 6 -1.92 12.67 -14.95
N ILE A 7 -0.83 11.89 -14.89
CA ILE A 7 -0.63 10.86 -13.86
C ILE A 7 -0.71 11.48 -12.46
N PHE A 8 0.03 12.57 -12.20
CA PHE A 8 0.02 13.23 -10.90
C PHE A 8 -1.36 13.78 -10.51
N LYS A 9 -2.16 14.25 -11.47
CA LYS A 9 -3.51 14.76 -11.23
C LYS A 9 -4.53 13.64 -10.98
N GLN A 10 -4.39 12.52 -11.68
CA GLN A 10 -5.30 11.36 -11.57
C GLN A 10 -4.96 10.45 -10.41
N ARG A 11 -3.70 10.46 -9.91
CA ARG A 11 -3.31 9.61 -8.79
C ARG A 11 -4.12 9.96 -7.54
N GLU A 12 -4.98 9.06 -7.17
CA GLU A 12 -5.76 9.13 -5.95
C GLU A 12 -5.76 7.78 -5.21
N SER A 13 -6.24 7.78 -3.95
CA SER A 13 -6.41 6.54 -3.19
C SER A 13 -7.70 5.86 -3.58
N THR A 14 -7.62 4.83 -4.39
CA THR A 14 -8.75 3.98 -4.76
C THR A 14 -9.11 3.07 -3.60
N ARG A 15 -10.41 2.99 -3.29
CA ARG A 15 -10.95 2.19 -2.16
C ARG A 15 -12.14 1.32 -2.58
N ASP A 16 -12.34 1.15 -3.86
CA ASP A 16 -13.38 0.29 -4.43
C ASP A 16 -12.83 -0.30 -5.74
N TYR A 17 -12.75 -1.62 -5.78
CA TYR A 17 -12.11 -2.38 -6.86
C TYR A 17 -13.09 -3.38 -7.46
N LEU A 18 -12.83 -3.77 -8.71
CA LEU A 18 -13.41 -4.97 -9.30
C LEU A 18 -12.73 -6.22 -8.69
N GLU A 19 -13.39 -7.36 -8.79
CA GLU A 19 -12.85 -8.63 -8.26
C GLU A 19 -11.77 -9.26 -9.16
N ASP A 20 -11.68 -8.78 -10.40
CA ASP A 20 -10.73 -9.30 -11.39
C ASP A 20 -9.29 -9.05 -10.96
N GLN A 21 -8.47 -10.08 -11.07
CA GLN A 21 -7.04 -9.95 -10.84
C GLN A 21 -6.37 -9.16 -11.97
N ILE A 22 -5.36 -8.37 -11.58
CA ILE A 22 -4.47 -7.74 -12.54
C ILE A 22 -3.66 -8.82 -13.28
N THR A 23 -3.28 -8.53 -14.51
CA THR A 23 -2.46 -9.45 -15.32
C THR A 23 -1.04 -9.58 -14.75
N LYS A 24 -0.34 -10.62 -15.18
CA LYS A 24 1.07 -10.80 -14.79
C LYS A 24 1.95 -9.65 -15.29
N GLU A 25 1.71 -9.19 -16.51
CA GLU A 25 2.45 -8.08 -17.14
C GLU A 25 2.26 -6.76 -16.34
N GLU A 26 1.03 -6.49 -15.91
CA GLU A 26 0.73 -5.32 -15.08
C GLU A 26 1.42 -5.44 -13.71
N LEU A 27 1.37 -6.60 -13.07
CA LEU A 27 2.06 -6.84 -11.81
C LEU A 27 3.58 -6.69 -11.94
N ASP A 28 4.18 -7.29 -12.96
CA ASP A 28 5.62 -7.21 -13.22
C ASP A 28 6.03 -5.74 -13.39
N PHE A 29 5.28 -4.96 -14.18
CA PHE A 29 5.52 -3.52 -14.36
C PHE A 29 5.47 -2.73 -13.03
N LEU A 30 4.52 -3.04 -12.16
CA LEU A 30 4.41 -2.39 -10.85
C LEU A 30 5.60 -2.72 -9.95
N ILE A 31 6.03 -3.99 -9.92
CA ILE A 31 7.19 -4.42 -9.14
C ILE A 31 8.47 -3.76 -9.66
N GLU A 32 8.71 -3.80 -10.99
CA GLU A 32 9.87 -3.14 -11.62
C GLU A 32 9.89 -1.64 -11.33
N SER A 33 8.72 -0.98 -11.38
CA SER A 33 8.59 0.43 -11.03
C SER A 33 8.97 0.69 -9.57
N GLY A 34 8.49 -0.14 -8.65
CA GLY A 34 8.85 -0.05 -7.23
C GLY A 34 10.33 -0.25 -6.99
N LEU A 35 10.94 -1.21 -7.67
CA LEU A 35 12.39 -1.50 -7.61
C LEU A 35 13.26 -0.37 -8.21
N SER A 36 12.70 0.45 -9.11
CA SER A 36 13.40 1.60 -9.70
C SER A 36 13.40 2.84 -8.81
N ALA A 37 12.70 2.81 -7.67
CA ALA A 37 12.64 3.95 -6.77
C ALA A 37 14.01 4.29 -6.17
N SER A 38 14.22 5.57 -5.89
CA SER A 38 15.49 6.03 -5.30
C SER A 38 15.67 5.48 -3.88
N THR A 39 16.88 5.01 -3.58
CA THR A 39 17.30 4.57 -2.24
C THR A 39 18.57 5.27 -1.79
N ALA A 40 18.68 5.49 -0.49
CA ALA A 40 19.88 6.07 0.07
C ALA A 40 21.10 5.17 -0.14
N MET A 41 22.12 5.68 -0.81
CA MET A 41 23.37 4.96 -1.11
C MET A 41 23.16 3.66 -1.89
N ASP A 42 22.11 3.58 -2.69
CA ASP A 42 21.71 2.39 -3.45
C ASP A 42 21.61 1.09 -2.60
N ARG A 43 21.15 1.24 -1.34
CA ARG A 43 21.08 0.10 -0.40
C ARG A 43 19.94 -0.84 -0.69
N GLN A 44 18.87 -0.38 -1.33
CA GLN A 44 17.71 -1.18 -1.69
C GLN A 44 17.18 -2.00 -0.48
N SER A 45 17.09 -1.35 0.69
CA SER A 45 16.75 -1.97 1.98
C SER A 45 15.26 -2.29 2.12
N TRP A 46 14.65 -2.81 1.06
CA TRP A 46 13.26 -3.25 1.00
C TRP A 46 13.14 -4.73 0.64
N HIS A 47 12.01 -5.30 0.95
CA HIS A 47 11.57 -6.60 0.48
C HIS A 47 10.09 -6.51 0.11
N PHE A 48 9.75 -6.94 -1.11
CA PHE A 48 8.37 -6.92 -1.57
C PHE A 48 7.74 -8.29 -1.41
N THR A 49 6.55 -8.34 -0.83
CA THR A 49 5.71 -9.54 -0.74
C THR A 49 4.39 -9.25 -1.43
N VAL A 50 4.12 -9.94 -2.53
CA VAL A 50 2.86 -9.84 -3.25
C VAL A 50 1.88 -10.86 -2.70
N VAL A 51 0.69 -10.42 -2.34
CA VAL A 51 -0.38 -11.28 -1.86
C VAL A 51 -1.61 -11.11 -2.76
N GLN A 52 -2.03 -12.21 -3.37
CA GLN A 52 -3.23 -12.34 -4.20
C GLN A 52 -4.19 -13.40 -3.63
N ASP A 53 -3.88 -13.95 -2.47
CA ASP A 53 -4.69 -14.87 -1.70
C ASP A 53 -5.74 -14.07 -0.90
N LYS A 54 -7.00 -14.09 -1.34
CA LYS A 54 -8.13 -13.36 -0.77
C LYS A 54 -8.35 -13.71 0.71
N GLU A 55 -8.23 -14.99 1.05
CA GLU A 55 -8.42 -15.46 2.43
C GLU A 55 -7.30 -14.96 3.34
N PHE A 56 -6.07 -14.98 2.86
CA PHE A 56 -4.95 -14.44 3.61
C PHE A 56 -5.03 -12.93 3.83
N LEU A 57 -5.45 -12.18 2.82
CA LEU A 57 -5.70 -10.74 2.97
C LEU A 57 -6.81 -10.46 3.99
N LYS A 58 -7.85 -11.32 3.99
CA LYS A 58 -8.92 -11.24 4.98
C LYS A 58 -8.41 -11.55 6.39
N GLU A 59 -7.62 -12.60 6.58
CA GLU A 59 -7.02 -12.94 7.88
C GLU A 59 -6.18 -11.77 8.46
N ILE A 60 -5.40 -11.09 7.61
CA ILE A 60 -4.62 -9.89 8.01
C ILE A 60 -5.59 -8.76 8.39
N SER A 61 -6.62 -8.52 7.59
CA SER A 61 -7.62 -7.49 7.85
C SER A 61 -8.37 -7.72 9.16
N ASP A 62 -8.78 -8.96 9.43
CA ASP A 62 -9.42 -9.35 10.68
C ASP A 62 -8.50 -9.10 11.89
N SER A 63 -7.20 -9.36 11.73
CA SER A 63 -6.21 -9.05 12.78
C SER A 63 -6.08 -7.55 13.02
N VAL A 64 -6.19 -6.72 11.97
CA VAL A 64 -6.25 -5.25 12.11
C VAL A 64 -7.52 -4.84 12.84
N ALA A 65 -8.68 -5.38 12.44
CA ALA A 65 -9.96 -5.08 13.07
C ALA A 65 -9.90 -5.34 14.59
N GLN A 66 -9.34 -6.47 14.99
CA GLN A 66 -9.20 -6.81 16.40
C GLN A 66 -8.35 -5.78 17.15
N VAL A 67 -7.21 -5.36 16.60
CA VAL A 67 -6.35 -4.33 17.20
C VAL A 67 -7.09 -2.99 17.34
N LEU A 68 -7.92 -2.62 16.36
CA LEU A 68 -8.73 -1.40 16.42
C LEU A 68 -9.82 -1.49 17.51
N ILE A 69 -10.45 -2.65 17.66
CA ILE A 69 -11.43 -2.90 18.73
C ILE A 69 -10.77 -2.82 20.10
N ASP A 70 -9.61 -3.45 20.27
CA ASP A 70 -8.85 -3.48 21.53
C ASP A 70 -8.24 -2.11 21.89
N SER A 71 -8.28 -1.13 20.98
CA SER A 71 -7.76 0.23 21.24
C SER A 71 -8.63 1.05 22.18
N GLU A 72 -9.87 0.62 22.46
CA GLU A 72 -10.87 1.33 23.26
C GLU A 72 -11.24 2.75 22.74
N ILE A 73 -10.82 3.08 21.51
CA ILE A 73 -11.13 4.37 20.87
C ILE A 73 -12.44 4.23 20.06
N PRO A 74 -13.53 4.97 20.44
CA PRO A 74 -14.86 4.75 19.85
C PRO A 74 -14.89 4.82 18.32
N SER A 75 -14.22 5.80 17.71
CA SER A 75 -14.19 5.95 16.24
C SER A 75 -13.44 4.82 15.52
N LEU A 76 -12.45 4.18 16.17
CA LEU A 76 -11.73 3.03 15.62
C LEU A 76 -12.56 1.76 15.76
N ILE A 77 -13.28 1.60 16.88
CA ILE A 77 -14.21 0.49 17.10
C ILE A 77 -15.34 0.54 16.07
N GLU A 78 -15.99 1.70 15.91
CA GLU A 78 -17.05 1.90 14.92
C GLU A 78 -16.56 1.51 13.50
N ARG A 79 -15.37 1.97 13.12
CA ARG A 79 -14.76 1.61 11.83
C ARG A 79 -14.50 0.12 11.70
N ALA A 80 -13.99 -0.55 12.76
CA ALA A 80 -13.61 -1.95 12.73
C ALA A 80 -14.82 -2.91 12.78
N THR A 81 -15.96 -2.43 13.27
CA THR A 81 -17.23 -3.19 13.36
C THR A 81 -18.14 -2.96 12.16
N ASP A 82 -17.77 -2.10 11.22
CA ASP A 82 -18.45 -1.98 9.93
C ASP A 82 -18.39 -3.32 9.19
N GLU A 83 -19.53 -3.83 8.73
CA GLU A 83 -19.63 -5.11 8.02
C GLU A 83 -18.81 -5.17 6.73
N ASN A 84 -18.52 -4.01 6.13
CA ASN A 84 -17.71 -3.86 4.94
C ASN A 84 -16.24 -3.54 5.25
N PHE A 85 -15.84 -3.57 6.54
CA PHE A 85 -14.46 -3.26 6.90
C PHE A 85 -13.49 -4.23 6.27
N HIS A 86 -12.55 -3.70 5.51
CA HIS A 86 -11.40 -4.44 5.00
C HIS A 86 -10.20 -3.50 4.89
N SER A 87 -9.09 -3.83 5.56
CA SER A 87 -7.89 -2.98 5.63
C SER A 87 -7.31 -2.64 4.26
N PHE A 88 -7.57 -3.49 3.27
CA PHE A 88 -7.06 -3.35 1.90
C PHE A 88 -8.18 -3.06 0.89
N TYR A 89 -9.40 -2.70 1.36
CA TYR A 89 -10.54 -2.32 0.53
C TYR A 89 -10.94 -3.40 -0.49
N HIS A 90 -10.81 -4.67 -0.12
CA HIS A 90 -11.09 -5.83 -0.99
C HIS A 90 -10.31 -5.83 -2.30
N ALA A 91 -9.17 -5.14 -2.37
CA ALA A 91 -8.32 -5.16 -3.54
C ALA A 91 -7.83 -6.60 -3.81
N PRO A 92 -7.85 -7.05 -5.09
CA PRO A 92 -7.46 -8.42 -5.45
C PRO A 92 -5.96 -8.67 -5.30
N THR A 93 -5.15 -7.62 -5.32
CA THR A 93 -3.69 -7.68 -5.14
C THR A 93 -3.23 -6.66 -4.10
N VAL A 94 -2.37 -7.09 -3.18
CA VAL A 94 -1.69 -6.20 -2.23
C VAL A 94 -0.19 -6.46 -2.26
N ILE A 95 0.57 -5.39 -2.50
CA ILE A 95 2.04 -5.41 -2.50
C ILE A 95 2.50 -4.86 -1.16
N PHE A 96 2.98 -5.73 -0.29
CA PHE A 96 3.58 -5.34 0.99
C PHE A 96 5.04 -4.99 0.80
N ILE A 97 5.47 -3.91 1.43
CA ILE A 97 6.84 -3.42 1.41
C ILE A 97 7.37 -3.48 2.84
N SER A 98 8.34 -4.36 3.04
CA SER A 98 9.01 -4.56 4.32
C SER A 98 10.39 -3.93 4.27
N ARG A 99 10.85 -3.40 5.40
CA ARG A 99 12.15 -2.74 5.49
C ARG A 99 13.10 -3.45 6.43
N GLU A 100 14.37 -3.40 6.11
CA GLU A 100 15.46 -3.62 7.06
C GLU A 100 15.51 -2.48 8.10
N ALA A 101 15.98 -2.75 9.30
CA ALA A 101 16.12 -1.73 10.35
C ALA A 101 17.37 -0.86 10.12
N ASN A 102 17.26 0.20 9.32
CA ASN A 102 18.31 1.21 9.18
C ASN A 102 17.69 2.62 9.07
N ARG A 103 18.54 3.65 9.14
CA ARG A 103 18.13 5.05 9.21
C ARG A 103 17.25 5.51 8.02
N TYR A 104 17.52 5.01 6.83
CA TYR A 104 16.93 5.51 5.58
C TYR A 104 15.83 4.60 5.03
N SER A 105 15.78 3.35 5.46
CA SER A 105 14.90 2.34 4.89
C SER A 105 13.41 2.69 4.93
N PHE A 106 12.98 3.50 5.89
CA PHE A 106 11.59 3.98 5.95
C PHE A 106 11.28 4.90 4.75
N ALA A 107 12.18 5.85 4.46
CA ALA A 107 12.05 6.73 3.31
C ALA A 107 12.16 5.96 1.99
N ASP A 108 13.09 5.00 1.90
CA ASP A 108 13.28 4.16 0.71
C ASP A 108 11.99 3.38 0.40
N CYS A 109 11.39 2.73 1.42
CA CYS A 109 10.12 2.01 1.26
C CYS A 109 8.95 2.95 0.91
N ALA A 110 8.92 4.18 1.44
CA ALA A 110 7.91 5.18 1.08
C ALA A 110 8.04 5.61 -0.38
N ASN A 111 9.28 5.81 -0.87
CA ASN A 111 9.54 6.10 -2.28
C ASN A 111 9.05 4.97 -3.18
N ALA A 112 9.35 3.72 -2.84
CA ALA A 112 8.89 2.56 -3.61
C ALA A 112 7.35 2.47 -3.64
N ALA A 113 6.68 2.63 -2.49
CA ALA A 113 5.22 2.62 -2.41
C ALA A 113 4.59 3.72 -3.27
N GLN A 114 5.12 4.94 -3.21
CA GLN A 114 4.63 6.06 -4.04
C GLN A 114 4.89 5.82 -5.53
N THR A 115 6.04 5.24 -5.89
CA THR A 115 6.37 4.92 -7.29
C THR A 115 5.41 3.87 -7.84
N ILE A 116 5.08 2.82 -7.07
CA ILE A 116 4.07 1.83 -7.44
C ILE A 116 2.71 2.49 -7.66
N CYS A 117 2.28 3.41 -6.78
CA CYS A 117 1.01 4.13 -6.96
C CYS A 117 0.96 4.97 -8.24
N LEU A 118 2.07 5.61 -8.61
CA LEU A 118 2.16 6.37 -9.86
C LEU A 118 2.16 5.46 -11.08
N ALA A 119 2.89 4.34 -11.01
CA ALA A 119 2.91 3.32 -12.06
C ALA A 119 1.52 2.72 -12.29
N ALA A 120 0.80 2.38 -11.22
CA ALA A 120 -0.59 1.90 -11.31
C ALA A 120 -1.47 2.91 -12.04
N THR A 121 -1.39 4.19 -11.68
CA THR A 121 -2.16 5.25 -12.36
C THR A 121 -1.77 5.38 -13.84
N ALA A 122 -0.50 5.17 -14.19
CA ALA A 122 -0.02 5.27 -15.57
C ALA A 122 -0.60 4.20 -16.50
N ILE A 123 -1.00 3.05 -15.94
CA ILE A 123 -1.64 1.93 -16.65
C ILE A 123 -3.13 1.78 -16.30
N GLU A 124 -3.76 2.86 -15.82
CA GLU A 124 -5.19 2.93 -15.49
C GLU A 124 -5.65 1.99 -14.36
N LEU A 125 -4.73 1.46 -13.55
CA LEU A 125 -5.05 0.73 -12.33
C LEU A 125 -5.30 1.68 -11.14
N GLY A 126 -6.23 1.28 -10.26
CA GLY A 126 -6.44 1.90 -8.97
C GLY A 126 -5.39 1.45 -7.95
N SER A 127 -5.00 2.35 -7.06
CA SER A 127 -4.09 2.01 -5.97
C SER A 127 -4.42 2.75 -4.68
N CYS A 128 -4.08 2.14 -3.54
CA CYS A 128 -4.16 2.79 -2.23
C CYS A 128 -2.91 2.49 -1.40
N TYR A 129 -2.22 3.55 -0.97
CA TYR A 129 -1.05 3.47 -0.10
C TYR A 129 -1.51 3.35 1.36
N ILE A 130 -1.12 2.27 2.05
CA ILE A 130 -1.62 1.88 3.36
C ILE A 130 -0.46 1.65 4.34
N GLY A 131 -0.55 2.26 5.52
CA GLY A 131 0.40 2.06 6.63
C GLY A 131 -0.27 1.54 7.92
N SER A 132 -1.59 1.61 8.01
CA SER A 132 -2.33 1.30 9.24
C SER A 132 -2.35 -0.18 9.64
N PHE A 133 -2.03 -1.09 8.71
CA PHE A 133 -2.07 -2.54 8.94
C PHE A 133 -0.92 -3.06 9.81
N VAL A 134 0.16 -2.30 9.96
CA VAL A 134 1.40 -2.76 10.62
C VAL A 134 1.16 -3.20 12.07
N GLN A 135 0.23 -2.56 12.75
CA GLN A 135 -0.11 -2.88 14.14
C GLN A 135 -0.64 -4.30 14.33
N ALA A 136 -1.30 -4.85 13.30
CA ALA A 136 -1.81 -6.23 13.35
C ALA A 136 -0.72 -7.26 13.65
N PHE A 137 0.50 -7.05 13.11
CA PHE A 137 1.61 -7.97 13.29
C PHE A 137 2.29 -7.90 14.67
N ASN A 138 1.88 -6.96 15.53
CA ASN A 138 2.34 -6.88 16.91
C ASN A 138 1.55 -7.80 17.86
N SER A 139 0.36 -8.28 17.44
CA SER A 139 -0.44 -9.26 18.17
C SER A 139 0.12 -10.68 18.02
N GLU A 140 -0.22 -11.60 18.94
CA GLU A 140 0.19 -13.00 18.81
C GLU A 140 -0.37 -13.66 17.53
N LYS A 141 -1.63 -13.39 17.19
CA LYS A 141 -2.24 -13.84 15.92
C LYS A 141 -1.49 -13.28 14.72
N GLY A 142 -1.18 -11.98 14.74
CA GLY A 142 -0.45 -11.32 13.65
C GLY A 142 0.98 -11.82 13.46
N LYS A 143 1.67 -12.22 14.54
CA LYS A 143 2.99 -12.86 14.44
C LYS A 143 2.94 -14.19 13.65
N HIS A 144 1.86 -14.94 13.76
CA HIS A 144 1.66 -16.15 12.95
C HIS A 144 1.46 -15.83 11.47
N LEU A 145 0.65 -14.79 11.18
CA LEU A 145 0.45 -14.33 9.81
C LEU A 145 1.77 -13.83 9.19
N LEU A 146 2.58 -13.12 9.97
CA LEU A 146 3.87 -12.60 9.52
C LEU A 146 4.83 -13.71 9.05
N LYS A 147 4.76 -14.91 9.62
CA LYS A 147 5.60 -16.05 9.17
C LYS A 147 5.34 -16.42 7.70
N ARG A 148 4.11 -16.22 7.19
CA ARG A 148 3.77 -16.50 5.79
C ARG A 148 4.42 -15.53 4.79
N PHE A 149 4.92 -14.38 5.26
CA PHE A 149 5.64 -13.42 4.41
C PHE A 149 7.05 -13.89 4.03
N ASN A 150 7.60 -14.87 4.78
CA ASN A 150 8.94 -15.39 4.56
C ASN A 150 10.02 -14.28 4.44
N LEU A 151 9.94 -13.30 5.32
CA LEU A 151 10.84 -12.15 5.31
C LEU A 151 12.25 -12.52 5.71
N PRO A 152 13.27 -11.87 5.12
CA PRO A 152 14.62 -11.97 5.62
C PRO A 152 14.72 -11.53 7.08
N VAL A 153 15.70 -12.06 7.80
CA VAL A 153 15.94 -11.73 9.21
C VAL A 153 16.12 -10.21 9.37
N GLY A 154 15.40 -9.62 10.32
CA GLY A 154 15.48 -8.19 10.61
C GLY A 154 14.53 -7.32 9.78
N TYR A 155 13.85 -7.87 8.78
CA TYR A 155 12.85 -7.13 8.01
C TYR A 155 11.48 -7.08 8.73
N LYS A 156 10.79 -5.94 8.56
CA LYS A 156 9.45 -5.73 9.11
C LYS A 156 8.55 -5.07 8.08
N PRO A 157 7.29 -5.52 7.91
CA PRO A 157 6.31 -4.83 7.08
C PRO A 157 6.18 -3.36 7.50
N THR A 158 6.12 -2.48 6.53
CA THR A 158 6.10 -1.03 6.78
C THR A 158 4.97 -0.37 6.03
N PHE A 159 4.83 -0.67 4.75
CA PHE A 159 3.77 -0.16 3.89
C PHE A 159 3.15 -1.28 3.07
N ALA A 160 1.94 -1.03 2.60
CA ALA A 160 1.27 -1.85 1.60
C ALA A 160 0.68 -0.95 0.52
N VAL A 161 0.60 -1.46 -0.69
CA VAL A 161 -0.13 -0.84 -1.79
C VAL A 161 -1.18 -1.83 -2.25
N SER A 162 -2.45 -1.52 -2.02
CA SER A 162 -3.57 -2.22 -2.63
C SER A 162 -3.66 -1.85 -4.09
N VAL A 163 -3.86 -2.81 -4.97
CA VAL A 163 -3.91 -2.60 -6.43
C VAL A 163 -5.02 -3.45 -7.05
N GLY A 164 -5.66 -2.91 -8.07
CA GLY A 164 -6.70 -3.60 -8.84
C GLY A 164 -7.36 -2.68 -9.86
N TYR A 165 -8.25 -3.22 -10.66
CA TYR A 165 -9.08 -2.40 -11.55
C TYR A 165 -10.05 -1.57 -10.72
N PRO A 166 -10.05 -0.23 -10.84
CA PRO A 166 -10.95 0.62 -10.07
C PRO A 166 -12.38 0.45 -10.58
N ARG A 167 -13.37 0.37 -9.67
CA ARG A 167 -14.78 0.29 -10.08
C ARG A 167 -15.22 1.55 -10.83
N ASN A 168 -14.69 2.70 -10.43
CA ASN A 168 -14.93 3.96 -11.09
C ASN A 168 -13.67 4.42 -11.82
N LYS A 169 -13.84 4.97 -13.03
CA LYS A 169 -12.73 5.48 -13.83
C LYS A 169 -11.94 6.53 -13.05
N LEU A 170 -10.60 6.44 -13.11
CA LEU A 170 -9.72 7.47 -12.55
C LEU A 170 -9.93 8.80 -13.29
N THR A 171 -10.25 9.83 -12.54
CA THR A 171 -10.50 11.18 -13.08
C THR A 171 -9.50 12.16 -12.49
N GLU A 172 -9.27 13.26 -13.21
CA GLU A 172 -8.53 14.37 -12.61
C GLU A 172 -9.37 14.95 -11.47
N SER A 173 -8.91 14.75 -10.25
CA SER A 173 -9.52 15.34 -9.06
C SER A 173 -8.71 16.58 -8.68
N PRO A 174 -9.26 17.79 -8.84
CA PRO A 174 -8.62 19.00 -8.35
C PRO A 174 -8.70 18.99 -6.82
N LYS A 175 -7.68 18.44 -6.19
CA LYS A 175 -7.52 18.58 -4.73
C LYS A 175 -6.89 19.94 -4.48
N GLU A 176 -7.62 20.83 -3.82
CA GLU A 176 -7.01 22.05 -3.28
C GLU A 176 -5.83 21.66 -2.38
N ARG A 177 -4.69 22.24 -2.66
CA ARG A 177 -3.46 22.06 -1.88
C ARG A 177 -2.99 23.41 -1.40
N GLU A 178 -2.67 23.52 -0.12
CA GLU A 178 -1.97 24.70 0.38
C GLU A 178 -0.61 24.80 -0.30
N TYR A 179 -0.33 25.96 -0.89
CA TYR A 179 0.95 26.27 -1.51
C TYR A 179 1.87 26.86 -0.43
N LYS A 180 2.60 25.99 0.25
CA LYS A 180 3.59 26.35 1.30
C LYS A 180 4.98 26.24 0.72
N VAL A 181 5.42 27.28 0.01
CA VAL A 181 6.73 27.30 -0.67
C VAL A 181 7.35 28.66 -0.50
N ASP A 182 8.57 28.70 0.01
CA ASP A 182 9.40 29.89 0.10
C ASP A 182 10.48 29.86 -0.98
N PHE A 183 10.75 31.01 -1.58
CA PHE A 183 11.80 31.18 -2.58
C PHE A 183 12.94 32.03 -1.99
N ILE A 184 14.11 31.44 -1.82
CA ILE A 184 15.35 32.15 -1.46
C ILE A 184 16.13 32.34 -2.77
N ARG A 185 16.32 33.62 -3.16
CA ARG A 185 16.97 33.99 -4.41
C ARG A 185 18.15 34.91 -4.15
#